data_11e38467b29fb65abde39a2882946a6c
#
_entry.id   11e38467b29fb65abde39a2882946a6c
#
_cell.length_a   1.000
_cell.length_b   1.000
_cell.length_c   1.000
_cell.angle_alpha   90.00
_cell.angle_beta   90.00
_cell.angle_gamma   90.00
#
_symmetry.space_group_name_H-M   'P 1'
#
loop_
_entity.id
_entity.type
_entity.pdbx_description
1 polymer ?
#
loop_
_entity_poly.entity_id
_entity_poly.type
_entity_poly.pdbx_seq_one_letter_code
_entity_poly.pdbx_strand_id
1 'polypeptide(L)'
;MEFQIRESDLHTHLKARMLQRGVTKEEMEITLNEGFETDDAKEGTFGKGYVFPYNSEWEGKIFEEKEVNVYYKRVNNDIILLTVKARYGKFTRGDEQ
;
A
#
# COMPACT_ATOMS: atom_id res chain seq x y z
N MET A 1 -15.56 7.30 4.85
CA MET A 1 -15.89 5.88 4.92
C MET A 1 -14.63 5.05 5.11
N GLU A 2 -14.72 4.04 5.96
CA GLU A 2 -13.54 3.30 6.34
C GLU A 2 -13.54 1.92 5.70
N PHE A 3 -12.41 1.56 5.09
CA PHE A 3 -12.24 0.21 4.55
C PHE A 3 -11.72 -0.70 5.63
N GLN A 4 -12.28 -1.91 5.68
CA GLN A 4 -11.77 -2.97 6.55
C GLN A 4 -11.43 -4.15 5.66
N ILE A 5 -10.19 -4.60 5.74
CA ILE A 5 -9.74 -5.71 4.94
C ILE A 5 -10.08 -7.00 5.68
N ARG A 6 -10.83 -7.88 5.01
CA ARG A 6 -11.18 -9.19 5.56
C ARG A 6 -10.20 -10.22 5.03
N GLU A 7 -10.10 -11.33 5.74
CA GLU A 7 -9.22 -12.42 5.29
C GLU A 7 -9.59 -12.86 3.87
N SER A 8 -10.87 -12.83 3.56
CA SER A 8 -11.34 -13.23 2.22
C SER A 8 -10.89 -12.29 1.12
N ASP A 9 -10.47 -11.08 1.46
CA ASP A 9 -9.96 -10.13 0.47
C ASP A 9 -8.51 -10.44 0.09
N LEU A 10 -7.83 -11.25 0.90
CA LEU A 10 -6.42 -11.53 0.70
C LEU A 10 -6.24 -12.81 -0.09
N HIS A 11 -6.44 -12.71 -1.40
CA HIS A 11 -6.30 -13.88 -2.27
C HIS A 11 -4.82 -14.26 -2.40
N THR A 12 -4.57 -15.43 -2.96
CA THR A 12 -3.25 -16.02 -3.00
C THR A 12 -2.19 -15.10 -3.61
N HIS A 13 -2.53 -14.49 -4.75
CA HIS A 13 -1.59 -13.57 -5.41
C HIS A 13 -1.24 -12.39 -4.52
N LEU A 14 -2.26 -11.83 -3.88
CA LEU A 14 -2.06 -10.66 -3.02
C LEU A 14 -1.21 -11.03 -1.79
N LYS A 15 -1.49 -12.19 -1.19
CA LYS A 15 -0.69 -12.62 -0.05
C LYS A 15 0.77 -12.79 -0.43
N ALA A 16 1.02 -13.33 -1.61
CA ALA A 16 2.40 -13.48 -2.08
C ALA A 16 3.08 -12.13 -2.24
N ARG A 17 2.36 -11.16 -2.80
CA ARG A 17 2.92 -9.82 -2.97
C ARG A 17 3.18 -9.15 -1.64
N MET A 18 2.24 -9.29 -0.69
CA MET A 18 2.44 -8.74 0.64
C MET A 18 3.73 -9.26 1.26
N LEU A 19 3.95 -10.55 1.14
CA LEU A 19 5.14 -11.16 1.70
C LEU A 19 6.40 -10.68 0.99
N GLN A 20 6.37 -10.65 -0.33
CA GLN A 20 7.52 -10.22 -1.13
C GLN A 20 7.90 -8.77 -0.85
N ARG A 21 6.93 -7.93 -0.60
CA ARG A 21 7.15 -6.50 -0.41
C ARG A 21 7.23 -6.10 1.05
N GLY A 22 6.93 -7.03 1.97
CA GLY A 22 6.96 -6.74 3.39
C GLY A 22 5.82 -5.85 3.84
N VAL A 23 4.64 -6.03 3.26
CA VAL A 23 3.48 -5.19 3.57
C VAL A 23 2.50 -5.98 4.41
N THR A 24 2.02 -5.36 5.49
CA THR A 24 1.04 -5.99 6.37
C THR A 24 -0.36 -5.57 6.00
N LYS A 25 -1.33 -6.35 6.49
CA LYS A 25 -2.75 -6.02 6.31
C LYS A 25 -3.07 -4.65 6.89
N GLU A 26 -2.52 -4.36 8.06
CA GLU A 26 -2.77 -3.09 8.74
C GLU A 26 -2.24 -1.91 7.94
N GLU A 27 -1.06 -2.08 7.34
CA GLU A 27 -0.51 -1.03 6.49
C GLU A 27 -1.40 -0.78 5.29
N MET A 28 -1.95 -1.85 4.72
CA MET A 28 -2.83 -1.70 3.58
C MET A 28 -4.12 -0.96 3.96
N GLU A 29 -4.67 -1.26 5.15
CA GLU A 29 -5.87 -0.58 5.61
C GLU A 29 -5.63 0.92 5.80
N ILE A 30 -4.52 1.28 6.41
CA ILE A 30 -4.17 2.69 6.59
C ILE A 30 -4.02 3.36 5.23
N THR A 31 -3.36 2.69 4.30
CA THR A 31 -3.15 3.24 2.97
C THR A 31 -4.48 3.50 2.26
N LEU A 32 -5.40 2.56 2.35
CA LEU A 32 -6.69 2.72 1.70
C LEU A 32 -7.52 3.84 2.31
N ASN A 33 -7.44 4.01 3.62
CA ASN A 33 -8.28 4.97 4.32
C ASN A 33 -7.68 6.37 4.38
N GLU A 34 -6.37 6.49 4.44
CA GLU A 34 -5.72 7.77 4.69
C GLU A 34 -4.73 8.17 3.62
N GLY A 35 -4.54 7.33 2.61
CA GLY A 35 -3.53 7.59 1.61
C GLY A 35 -3.97 8.55 0.53
N PHE A 36 -3.00 8.93 -0.29
CA PHE A 36 -3.24 9.79 -1.45
C PHE A 36 -3.52 8.92 -2.67
N GLU A 37 -4.19 9.50 -3.66
CA GLU A 37 -4.44 8.78 -4.90
C GLU A 37 -3.16 8.72 -5.73
N THR A 38 -2.88 7.54 -6.28
CA THR A 38 -1.75 7.40 -7.18
C THR A 38 -2.22 7.67 -8.60
N ASP A 39 -1.28 8.05 -9.47
CA ASP A 39 -1.62 8.30 -10.85
C ASP A 39 -1.09 7.21 -11.78
N ASP A 40 -0.57 6.12 -11.22
CA ASP A 40 -0.02 5.03 -12.02
C ASP A 40 -0.93 3.80 -12.06
N ALA A 41 -2.18 3.92 -11.61
CA ALA A 41 -3.11 2.80 -11.69
C ALA A 41 -3.56 2.61 -13.13
N LYS A 42 -3.71 1.36 -13.52
CA LYS A 42 -4.16 1.05 -14.88
C LYS A 42 -5.60 1.48 -15.06
N GLU A 43 -5.96 1.75 -16.30
CA GLU A 43 -7.32 2.15 -16.62
C GLU A 43 -8.32 1.17 -16.05
N GLY A 44 -9.37 1.67 -15.42
CA GLY A 44 -10.37 0.83 -14.79
C GLY A 44 -10.02 0.41 -13.38
N THR A 45 -8.84 0.82 -12.88
CA THR A 45 -8.44 0.51 -11.52
C THR A 45 -8.08 1.79 -10.79
N PHE A 46 -7.84 1.64 -9.49
CA PHE A 46 -7.50 2.77 -8.62
C PHE A 46 -6.30 2.39 -7.76
N GLY A 47 -5.57 3.39 -7.31
CA GLY A 47 -4.45 3.17 -6.44
C GLY A 47 -4.41 4.18 -5.31
N LYS A 48 -4.01 3.73 -4.14
CA LYS A 48 -3.77 4.59 -2.98
C LYS A 48 -2.36 4.36 -2.49
N GLY A 49 -1.71 5.44 -2.06
CA GLY A 49 -0.36 5.36 -1.52
C GLY A 49 -0.26 6.03 -0.18
N TYR A 50 0.67 5.56 0.64
CA TYR A 50 0.89 6.15 1.95
C TYR A 50 2.35 5.92 2.36
N VAL A 51 2.96 6.95 2.94
CA VAL A 51 4.35 6.87 3.37
C VAL A 51 4.39 6.68 4.88
N PHE A 52 4.99 5.57 5.29
CA PHE A 52 5.12 5.20 6.69
C PHE A 52 6.53 5.53 7.20
N PRO A 53 6.68 6.00 8.43
CA PRO A 53 7.99 5.98 9.07
C PRO A 53 8.40 4.53 9.27
N TYR A 54 9.62 4.19 8.91
CA TYR A 54 10.06 2.80 8.95
C TYR A 54 11.27 2.62 9.86
N ASN A 55 12.35 3.34 9.57
CA ASN A 55 13.56 3.37 10.39
C ASN A 55 14.03 1.97 10.77
N SER A 56 14.06 1.09 9.80
CA SER A 56 14.36 -0.32 10.04
C SER A 56 15.07 -0.90 8.84
N GLU A 57 15.45 -2.15 8.99
CA GLU A 57 16.15 -2.86 7.94
C GLU A 57 15.18 -3.52 6.97
N TRP A 58 15.49 -3.42 5.69
CA TRP A 58 14.82 -4.18 4.65
C TRP A 58 15.89 -4.68 3.69
N GLU A 59 15.99 -6.00 3.57
CA GLU A 59 16.93 -6.65 2.66
C GLU A 59 18.36 -6.15 2.81
N GLY A 60 18.78 -6.05 4.06
CA GLY A 60 20.17 -5.74 4.38
C GLY A 60 20.51 -4.26 4.48
N LYS A 61 19.54 -3.38 4.27
CA LYS A 61 19.78 -1.94 4.36
C LYS A 61 18.77 -1.30 5.31
N ILE A 62 19.20 -0.21 5.94
CA ILE A 62 18.33 0.57 6.82
C ILE A 62 17.69 1.68 6.01
N PHE A 63 16.38 1.80 6.11
CA PHE A 63 15.62 2.85 5.42
C PHE A 63 14.78 3.64 6.41
N GLU A 64 14.64 4.92 6.14
CA GLU A 64 13.87 5.80 7.01
C GLU A 64 12.38 5.65 6.78
N GLU A 65 11.97 5.43 5.55
CA GLU A 65 10.57 5.42 5.20
C GLU A 65 10.24 4.26 4.28
N LYS A 66 8.95 3.94 4.25
CA LYS A 66 8.41 2.87 3.42
C LYS A 66 7.12 3.40 2.80
N GLU A 67 7.07 3.42 1.48
CA GLU A 67 5.85 3.83 0.78
C GLU A 67 5.11 2.58 0.33
N VAL A 68 3.84 2.49 0.73
CA VAL A 68 2.98 1.36 0.36
C VAL A 68 1.94 1.87 -0.63
N ASN A 69 1.76 1.12 -1.71
CA ASN A 69 0.76 1.45 -2.72
C ASN A 69 -0.16 0.24 -2.90
N VAL A 70 -1.47 0.47 -2.74
CA VAL A 70 -2.47 -0.58 -2.85
C VAL A 70 -3.33 -0.28 -4.06
N TYR A 71 -3.52 -1.29 -4.91
CA TYR A 71 -4.29 -1.14 -6.14
C TYR A 71 -5.55 -2.00 -6.07
N TYR A 72 -6.65 -1.42 -6.50
CA TYR A 72 -7.95 -2.07 -6.37
C TYR A 72 -8.86 -1.65 -7.51
N LYS A 73 -9.96 -2.37 -7.67
CA LYS A 73 -11.03 -1.95 -8.57
C LYS A 73 -12.33 -1.90 -7.80
N ARG A 74 -13.30 -1.20 -8.35
CA ARG A 74 -14.62 -1.09 -7.74
C ARG A 74 -15.60 -1.95 -8.49
N VAL A 75 -16.38 -2.71 -7.74
CA VAL A 75 -17.45 -3.52 -8.30
C VAL A 75 -18.68 -3.25 -7.45
N ASN A 76 -19.66 -2.57 -8.05
CA ASN A 76 -20.83 -2.09 -7.32
C ASN A 76 -20.36 -1.18 -6.18
N ASN A 77 -20.71 -1.49 -4.95
CA ASN A 77 -20.30 -0.67 -3.82
C ASN A 77 -19.13 -1.27 -3.06
N ASP A 78 -18.50 -2.26 -3.65
CA ASP A 78 -17.38 -2.94 -3.02
C ASP A 78 -16.08 -2.64 -3.73
N ILE A 79 -14.98 -2.93 -3.06
CA ILE A 79 -13.68 -2.89 -3.71
C ILE A 79 -13.10 -4.29 -3.74
N ILE A 80 -12.31 -4.54 -4.77
CA ILE A 80 -11.60 -5.81 -4.92
C ILE A 80 -10.11 -5.46 -4.97
N LEU A 81 -9.37 -5.96 -3.99
CA LEU A 81 -7.94 -5.70 -3.93
C LEU A 81 -7.22 -6.50 -5.00
N LEU A 82 -6.34 -5.85 -5.73
CA LEU A 82 -5.63 -6.46 -6.85
C LEU A 82 -4.21 -6.81 -6.50
N THR A 83 -3.44 -5.82 -6.05
CA THR A 83 -2.04 -6.05 -5.74
C THR A 83 -1.53 -4.92 -4.85
N VAL A 84 -0.30 -5.08 -4.38
CA VAL A 84 0.33 -4.09 -3.53
C VAL A 84 1.78 -3.95 -3.97
N LYS A 85 2.30 -2.73 -3.86
CA LYS A 85 3.70 -2.44 -4.08
C LYS A 85 4.24 -1.73 -2.86
N ALA A 86 5.54 -1.79 -2.69
CA ALA A 86 6.20 -1.03 -1.64
C ALA A 86 7.58 -0.63 -2.13
N ARG A 87 8.04 0.52 -1.68
CA ARG A 87 9.41 0.92 -1.91
C ARG A 87 9.94 1.56 -0.64
N TYR A 88 11.23 1.43 -0.48
CA TYR A 88 11.89 1.84 0.74
C TYR A 88 12.90 2.93 0.42
N GLY A 89 12.95 3.95 1.26
CA GLY A 89 13.84 5.07 1.01
C GLY A 89 13.47 6.24 1.87
N LYS A 90 13.52 7.41 1.28
CA LYS A 90 13.08 8.64 1.94
C LYS A 90 12.26 9.43 0.93
N PHE A 91 10.99 9.58 1.22
CA PHE A 91 10.04 10.18 0.29
C PHE A 91 9.43 11.47 0.80
N THR A 92 9.39 11.63 2.12
CA THR A 92 8.89 12.85 2.71
C THR A 92 9.95 13.93 2.60
N ARG A 93 9.55 15.10 2.13
CA ARG A 93 10.46 16.22 2.01
C ARG A 93 10.29 17.12 3.23
N GLY A 94 10.79 16.63 4.35
CA GLY A 94 10.57 17.31 5.60
C GLY A 94 11.18 18.69 5.67
N ASP A 95 12.14 18.96 4.82
CA ASP A 95 12.78 20.27 4.77
C ASP A 95 12.03 21.24 3.86
N GLU A 96 11.00 20.76 3.21
CA GLU A 96 10.18 21.57 2.33
C GLU A 96 9.08 22.20 3.13
N GLN A 97 9.22 23.38 3.44
CA GLN A 97 8.22 24.07 4.26
C GLN A 97 7.68 25.27 3.56
#